data_ea04a4fcc3cf771b87c8f515f424c504
#
_entry.id   ea04a4fcc3cf771b87c8f515f424c504
#
_cell.length_a   1.000
_cell.length_b   1.000
_cell.length_c   1.000
_cell.angle_alpha   90.00
_cell.angle_beta   90.00
_cell.angle_gamma   90.00
#
_symmetry.space_group_name_H-M   'P 1'
#
loop_
_entity.id
_entity.type
_entity.pdbx_description
1 polymer ?
#
loop_
_entity_poly.entity_id
_entity_poly.type
_entity_poly.pdbx_seq_one_letter_code
_entity_poly.pdbx_strand_id
1 'polypeptide(L)'
;MKTFDVLVIGKGNAALCAALSARDTGVEVGMLEAATIEESGGNSRFAGGVMRFAYDSVEDLQKITDIPEDEAKDTDWDSNTIDEFYEDLYRVTNYRTDPDLSEALITKSHEGMVWARSQGARFIPNYGSQSKMINGKRVFHGRFPLTVNGGGAGLVEDLTKTAEKKGVSIFYETRAVSLIYDGQRVLGVRAKQKGQLVEFHAKSVILACGGFEANPEWRTRYLGPGWELAKVRGTRHNLGEGIKMALDIGACPYGNWSGRHAVSWERHAPEFGVVENSHDPYRHSYPLSIMINAEGKRFVDEGEDFYNYTYAKYGAEVLKQPGQFAWQVFDAKVRPLLRKEYSGRNVTKIKANTLEELAEKMEGVNAKGFLKTVREYNAAVKKDVEFNEGLRDGRCTEGIEPTKSNWANTIDTAPFEAFGVTCGITFTFGGLRINHQTGQVLDLGYAPIPGLYAAGELVGGIFYFNYPAGTGLVSGLVFGRIAGSGAAAAIKAG
;
A
#
# COMPACT_ATOMS: atom_id res chain seq x y z
N MET A 1 -0.24 20.49 31.23
CA MET A 1 -0.95 19.20 31.01
C MET A 1 -2.04 19.48 29.97
N LYS A 2 -2.09 18.72 28.88
CA LYS A 2 -3.14 18.84 27.85
C LYS A 2 -4.06 17.64 27.97
N THR A 3 -5.38 17.87 27.99
CA THR A 3 -6.38 16.82 28.19
C THR A 3 -7.37 16.86 27.02
N PHE A 4 -7.74 15.68 26.52
CA PHE A 4 -8.68 15.48 25.42
C PHE A 4 -9.70 14.38 25.79
N ASP A 5 -10.81 14.34 25.11
CA ASP A 5 -11.68 13.18 25.17
C ASP A 5 -11.04 12.01 24.41
N VAL A 6 -10.60 12.25 23.16
CA VAL A 6 -9.90 11.28 22.31
C VAL A 6 -8.54 11.83 21.86
N LEU A 7 -7.49 11.05 22.01
CA LEU A 7 -6.15 11.37 21.52
C LEU A 7 -5.75 10.35 20.44
N VAL A 8 -5.49 10.85 19.22
CA VAL A 8 -5.09 10.02 18.08
C VAL A 8 -3.57 10.14 17.87
N ILE A 9 -2.89 9.01 17.70
CA ILE A 9 -1.45 8.96 17.47
C ILE A 9 -1.19 8.66 15.99
N GLY A 10 -0.58 9.63 15.28
CA GLY A 10 -0.33 9.66 13.84
C GLY A 10 -1.21 10.67 13.12
N LYS A 11 -0.91 10.90 11.82
CA LYS A 11 -1.63 11.79 10.90
C LYS A 11 -1.78 11.22 9.49
N GLY A 12 -1.67 9.90 9.35
CA GLY A 12 -2.00 9.19 8.13
C GLY A 12 -3.52 9.09 7.90
N ASN A 13 -3.92 8.45 6.81
CA ASN A 13 -5.33 8.26 6.45
C ASN A 13 -6.15 7.68 7.61
N ALA A 14 -5.70 6.59 8.24
CA ALA A 14 -6.42 5.95 9.34
C ALA A 14 -6.59 6.89 10.56
N ALA A 15 -5.54 7.65 10.88
CA ALA A 15 -5.57 8.61 11.98
C ALA A 15 -6.54 9.77 11.73
N LEU A 16 -6.52 10.33 10.51
CA LEU A 16 -7.44 11.40 10.11
C LEU A 16 -8.89 10.91 10.10
N CYS A 17 -9.14 9.70 9.58
CA CYS A 17 -10.49 9.10 9.60
C CYS A 17 -10.96 8.84 11.03
N ALA A 18 -10.09 8.39 11.94
CA ALA A 18 -10.43 8.19 13.35
C ALA A 18 -10.74 9.51 14.06
N ALA A 19 -9.90 10.52 13.84
CA ALA A 19 -10.11 11.84 14.43
C ALA A 19 -11.42 12.50 13.96
N LEU A 20 -11.70 12.47 12.66
CA LEU A 20 -12.92 13.01 12.08
C LEU A 20 -14.17 12.26 12.56
N SER A 21 -14.12 10.92 12.56
CA SER A 21 -15.22 10.09 13.04
C SER A 21 -15.53 10.34 14.53
N ALA A 22 -14.52 10.46 15.38
CA ALA A 22 -14.70 10.84 16.77
C ALA A 22 -15.28 12.26 16.89
N ARG A 23 -14.71 13.22 16.16
CA ARG A 23 -15.13 14.63 16.19
C ARG A 23 -16.57 14.84 15.74
N ASP A 24 -17.05 14.05 14.79
CA ASP A 24 -18.46 14.11 14.32
C ASP A 24 -19.48 13.79 15.42
N THR A 25 -19.03 13.13 16.50
CA THR A 25 -19.88 12.88 17.69
C THR A 25 -19.88 14.01 18.71
N GLY A 26 -19.07 15.07 18.51
CA GLY A 26 -18.96 16.24 19.38
C GLY A 26 -17.88 16.18 20.46
N VAL A 27 -17.11 15.07 20.57
CA VAL A 27 -16.02 14.94 21.56
C VAL A 27 -14.81 15.79 21.19
N GLU A 28 -13.98 16.19 22.17
CA GLU A 28 -12.74 16.92 21.94
C GLU A 28 -11.62 15.98 21.49
N VAL A 29 -10.97 16.30 20.36
CA VAL A 29 -9.98 15.43 19.73
C VAL A 29 -8.64 16.14 19.59
N GLY A 30 -7.56 15.50 20.09
CA GLY A 30 -6.17 15.84 19.82
C GLY A 30 -5.50 14.80 18.92
N MET A 31 -4.51 15.26 18.13
CA MET A 31 -3.67 14.39 17.30
C MET A 31 -2.20 14.66 17.54
N LEU A 32 -1.37 13.62 17.67
CA LEU A 32 0.09 13.73 17.77
C LEU A 32 0.73 13.21 16.49
N GLU A 33 1.52 14.04 15.82
CA GLU A 33 2.29 13.70 14.62
C GLU A 33 3.78 13.83 14.90
N ALA A 34 4.53 12.78 14.59
CA ALA A 34 5.97 12.74 14.84
C ALA A 34 6.78 13.59 13.86
N ALA A 35 6.27 13.78 12.64
CA ALA A 35 6.91 14.54 11.58
C ALA A 35 6.65 16.05 11.68
N THR A 36 7.41 16.83 10.92
CA THR A 36 7.08 18.24 10.64
C THR A 36 5.80 18.33 9.80
N ILE A 37 5.29 19.52 9.61
CA ILE A 37 4.09 19.76 8.75
C ILE A 37 4.37 19.26 7.34
N GLU A 38 5.55 19.56 6.80
CA GLU A 38 5.96 19.24 5.42
C GLU A 38 6.13 17.74 5.18
N GLU A 39 6.64 16.98 6.17
CA GLU A 39 6.85 15.53 6.07
C GLU A 39 5.66 14.72 6.60
N SER A 40 4.63 15.36 7.17
CA SER A 40 3.50 14.70 7.83
C SER A 40 2.58 13.95 6.86
N GLY A 41 1.81 13.00 7.39
CA GLY A 41 0.82 12.23 6.65
C GLY A 41 1.16 10.75 6.51
N GLY A 42 2.26 10.30 7.10
CA GLY A 42 2.69 8.90 7.12
C GLY A 42 2.81 8.30 5.71
N ASN A 43 2.75 6.98 5.61
CA ASN A 43 2.81 6.29 4.31
C ASN A 43 1.60 6.58 3.41
N SER A 44 0.49 7.03 3.96
CA SER A 44 -0.67 7.44 3.17
C SER A 44 -0.32 8.52 2.15
N ARG A 45 0.56 9.46 2.50
CA ARG A 45 1.00 10.54 1.62
C ARG A 45 1.77 10.04 0.38
N PHE A 46 2.46 8.90 0.50
CA PHE A 46 3.24 8.29 -0.59
C PHE A 46 2.44 7.29 -1.42
N ALA A 47 1.17 7.05 -1.07
CA ALA A 47 0.31 6.12 -1.80
C ALA A 47 -0.17 6.71 -3.14
N GLY A 48 -0.39 5.85 -4.13
CA GLY A 48 -0.93 6.25 -5.44
C GLY A 48 -2.39 6.74 -5.39
N GLY A 49 -3.07 6.61 -4.27
CA GLY A 49 -4.45 7.08 -4.09
C GLY A 49 -5.53 6.13 -4.62
N VAL A 50 -5.15 4.97 -5.13
CA VAL A 50 -6.10 3.96 -5.60
C VAL A 50 -6.85 3.36 -4.41
N MET A 51 -8.18 3.24 -4.54
CA MET A 51 -9.08 2.74 -3.50
C MET A 51 -9.85 1.53 -4.03
N ARG A 52 -9.74 0.36 -3.35
CA ARG A 52 -10.55 -0.83 -3.64
C ARG A 52 -11.68 -0.91 -2.62
N PHE A 53 -12.90 -0.84 -3.09
CA PHE A 53 -14.12 -0.91 -2.26
C PHE A 53 -15.18 -1.72 -3.00
N ALA A 54 -16.20 -2.21 -2.31
CA ALA A 54 -17.30 -2.92 -2.91
C ALA A 54 -18.23 -1.94 -3.65
N TYR A 55 -18.59 -2.27 -4.89
CA TYR A 55 -19.60 -1.57 -5.71
C TYR A 55 -20.16 -2.50 -6.77
N ASP A 56 -21.42 -2.35 -7.12
CA ASP A 56 -22.09 -3.21 -8.09
C ASP A 56 -22.30 -2.49 -9.43
N SER A 57 -22.38 -1.17 -9.42
CA SER A 57 -22.73 -0.38 -10.59
C SER A 57 -22.16 1.05 -10.57
N VAL A 58 -22.34 1.78 -11.68
CA VAL A 58 -21.93 3.18 -11.79
C VAL A 58 -22.70 4.11 -10.83
N GLU A 59 -23.93 3.77 -10.46
CA GLU A 59 -24.74 4.51 -9.50
C GLU A 59 -24.10 4.51 -8.11
N ASP A 60 -23.41 3.44 -7.74
CA ASP A 60 -22.62 3.39 -6.52
C ASP A 60 -21.40 4.31 -6.59
N LEU A 61 -20.75 4.39 -7.77
CA LEU A 61 -19.63 5.30 -7.99
C LEU A 61 -20.07 6.76 -7.96
N GLN A 62 -21.27 7.08 -8.50
CA GLN A 62 -21.84 8.43 -8.49
C GLN A 62 -22.13 8.96 -7.08
N LYS A 63 -22.31 8.09 -6.07
CA LYS A 63 -22.39 8.49 -4.66
C LYS A 63 -21.04 9.00 -4.12
N ILE A 64 -19.92 8.63 -4.78
CA ILE A 64 -18.55 8.91 -4.31
C ILE A 64 -17.92 10.05 -5.14
N THR A 65 -18.22 10.15 -6.42
CA THR A 65 -17.67 11.18 -7.31
C THR A 65 -18.70 11.61 -8.35
N ASP A 66 -18.49 12.79 -8.94
CA ASP A 66 -19.36 13.28 -9.99
C ASP A 66 -18.97 12.63 -11.33
N ILE A 67 -19.86 11.80 -11.88
CA ILE A 67 -19.74 11.17 -13.20
C ILE A 67 -20.91 11.68 -14.05
N PRO A 68 -20.65 12.37 -15.18
CA PRO A 68 -21.70 12.81 -16.10
C PRO A 68 -22.55 11.64 -16.61
N GLU A 69 -23.85 11.87 -16.87
CA GLU A 69 -24.77 10.81 -17.27
C GLU A 69 -24.41 10.18 -18.62
N ASP A 70 -23.89 10.95 -19.56
CA ASP A 70 -23.42 10.48 -20.86
C ASP A 70 -22.20 9.56 -20.68
N GLU A 71 -21.24 9.96 -19.87
CA GLU A 71 -20.08 9.13 -19.52
C GLU A 71 -20.49 7.86 -18.77
N ALA A 72 -21.42 7.96 -17.82
CA ALA A 72 -21.93 6.82 -17.06
C ALA A 72 -22.52 5.72 -17.98
N LYS A 73 -23.19 6.12 -19.06
CA LYS A 73 -23.82 5.19 -20.03
C LYS A 73 -22.82 4.62 -21.04
N ASP A 74 -21.86 5.45 -21.49
CA ASP A 74 -20.95 5.09 -22.58
C ASP A 74 -19.68 4.36 -22.12
N THR A 75 -19.52 4.18 -20.81
CA THR A 75 -18.35 3.53 -20.19
C THR A 75 -18.77 2.20 -19.55
N ASP A 76 -17.91 1.21 -19.68
CA ASP A 76 -17.96 -0.02 -18.89
C ASP A 76 -17.14 0.19 -17.61
N TRP A 77 -17.85 0.31 -16.49
CA TRP A 77 -17.23 0.67 -15.21
C TRP A 77 -16.70 -0.53 -14.42
N ASP A 78 -16.82 -1.76 -14.96
CA ASP A 78 -16.49 -2.98 -14.23
C ASP A 78 -17.38 -3.12 -12.96
N SER A 79 -17.08 -4.07 -12.12
CA SER A 79 -17.65 -4.25 -10.78
C SER A 79 -16.58 -4.69 -9.79
N ASN A 80 -16.87 -4.55 -8.53
CA ASN A 80 -16.16 -5.17 -7.43
C ASN A 80 -17.18 -5.50 -6.35
N THR A 81 -18.04 -6.48 -6.65
CA THR A 81 -19.09 -6.92 -5.72
C THR A 81 -18.48 -7.37 -4.39
N ILE A 82 -19.30 -7.49 -3.36
CA ILE A 82 -18.85 -8.03 -2.06
C ILE A 82 -18.19 -9.39 -2.25
N ASP A 83 -18.80 -10.29 -3.05
CA ASP A 83 -18.29 -11.65 -3.28
C ASP A 83 -16.94 -11.61 -4.04
N GLU A 84 -16.81 -10.77 -5.07
CA GLU A 84 -15.56 -10.60 -5.81
C GLU A 84 -14.43 -10.03 -4.95
N PHE A 85 -14.77 -9.11 -4.04
CA PHE A 85 -13.76 -8.57 -3.12
C PHE A 85 -13.32 -9.62 -2.09
N TYR A 86 -14.25 -10.45 -1.60
CA TYR A 86 -13.89 -11.62 -0.77
C TYR A 86 -12.99 -12.59 -1.54
N GLU A 87 -13.37 -12.98 -2.76
CA GLU A 87 -12.56 -13.88 -3.59
C GLU A 87 -11.13 -13.38 -3.76
N ASP A 88 -10.97 -12.10 -4.15
CA ASP A 88 -9.65 -11.50 -4.34
C ASP A 88 -8.83 -11.47 -3.05
N LEU A 89 -9.41 -11.01 -1.93
CA LEU A 89 -8.70 -10.89 -0.66
C LEU A 89 -8.29 -12.27 -0.12
N TYR A 90 -9.21 -13.24 -0.14
CA TYR A 90 -8.94 -14.58 0.37
C TYR A 90 -7.92 -15.31 -0.51
N ARG A 91 -8.04 -15.22 -1.84
CA ARG A 91 -7.11 -15.84 -2.79
C ARG A 91 -5.68 -15.33 -2.58
N VAL A 92 -5.45 -14.02 -2.55
CA VAL A 92 -4.09 -13.48 -2.44
C VAL A 92 -3.47 -13.62 -1.06
N THR A 93 -4.29 -13.82 -0.03
CA THR A 93 -3.85 -14.09 1.35
C THR A 93 -3.76 -15.58 1.68
N ASN A 94 -3.91 -16.47 0.68
CA ASN A 94 -3.95 -17.93 0.85
C ASN A 94 -4.97 -18.36 1.92
N TYR A 95 -6.13 -17.71 1.95
CA TYR A 95 -7.23 -17.95 2.92
C TYR A 95 -6.82 -17.79 4.39
N ARG A 96 -5.83 -16.92 4.68
CA ARG A 96 -5.34 -16.64 6.04
C ARG A 96 -5.88 -15.33 6.64
N THR A 97 -6.51 -14.47 5.83
CA THR A 97 -7.15 -13.25 6.34
C THR A 97 -8.13 -13.57 7.47
N ASP A 98 -8.18 -12.71 8.49
CA ASP A 98 -9.15 -12.84 9.58
C ASP A 98 -10.57 -12.60 9.03
N PRO A 99 -11.52 -13.53 9.23
CA PRO A 99 -12.85 -13.43 8.65
C PRO A 99 -13.65 -12.22 9.16
N ASP A 100 -13.57 -11.90 10.45
CA ASP A 100 -14.31 -10.78 11.05
C ASP A 100 -13.77 -9.43 10.58
N LEU A 101 -12.43 -9.31 10.47
CA LEU A 101 -11.79 -8.10 9.96
C LEU A 101 -12.05 -7.93 8.45
N SER A 102 -12.01 -9.01 7.68
CA SER A 102 -12.29 -8.96 6.23
C SER A 102 -13.76 -8.62 5.96
N GLU A 103 -14.70 -9.19 6.72
CA GLU A 103 -16.11 -8.83 6.64
C GLU A 103 -16.33 -7.34 6.91
N ALA A 104 -15.81 -6.83 8.04
CA ALA A 104 -15.94 -5.42 8.39
C ALA A 104 -15.32 -4.51 7.32
N LEU A 105 -14.15 -4.87 6.79
CA LEU A 105 -13.48 -4.13 5.72
C LEU A 105 -14.33 -4.06 4.46
N ILE A 106 -14.78 -5.22 3.97
CA ILE A 106 -15.44 -5.35 2.67
C ILE A 106 -16.83 -4.73 2.71
N THR A 107 -17.65 -5.12 3.69
CA THR A 107 -19.05 -4.67 3.78
C THR A 107 -19.21 -3.19 4.10
N LYS A 108 -18.23 -2.59 4.81
CA LYS A 108 -18.25 -1.16 5.15
C LYS A 108 -17.45 -0.28 4.19
N SER A 109 -16.82 -0.86 3.17
CA SER A 109 -15.90 -0.11 2.29
C SER A 109 -16.60 0.96 1.47
N HIS A 110 -17.75 0.65 0.84
CA HIS A 110 -18.52 1.61 0.04
C HIS A 110 -19.06 2.77 0.90
N GLU A 111 -19.73 2.47 1.99
CA GLU A 111 -20.20 3.49 2.95
C GLU A 111 -19.05 4.36 3.45
N GLY A 112 -17.89 3.75 3.68
CA GLY A 112 -16.67 4.46 4.05
C GLY A 112 -16.24 5.48 2.98
N MET A 113 -16.26 5.10 1.69
CA MET A 113 -15.93 6.00 0.59
C MET A 113 -16.90 7.18 0.47
N VAL A 114 -18.21 6.92 0.61
CA VAL A 114 -19.25 7.97 0.62
C VAL A 114 -19.01 8.92 1.79
N TRP A 115 -18.72 8.39 2.99
CA TRP A 115 -18.39 9.21 4.15
C TRP A 115 -17.11 10.03 3.92
N ALA A 116 -16.04 9.45 3.36
CA ALA A 116 -14.82 10.19 3.09
C ALA A 116 -15.06 11.38 2.13
N ARG A 117 -15.90 11.19 1.09
CA ARG A 117 -16.38 12.30 0.25
C ARG A 117 -17.04 13.39 1.07
N SER A 118 -17.92 13.04 2.01
CA SER A 118 -18.59 14.01 2.90
C SER A 118 -17.61 14.75 3.80
N GLN A 119 -16.46 14.15 4.10
CA GLN A 119 -15.33 14.77 4.83
C GLN A 119 -14.39 15.59 3.91
N GLY A 120 -14.75 15.76 2.65
CA GLY A 120 -14.02 16.61 1.71
C GLY A 120 -12.94 15.88 0.88
N ALA A 121 -12.78 14.56 1.02
CA ALA A 121 -11.92 13.79 0.13
C ALA A 121 -12.48 13.83 -1.30
N ARG A 122 -11.62 14.14 -2.28
CA ARG A 122 -11.99 14.27 -3.69
C ARG A 122 -11.57 13.04 -4.46
N PHE A 123 -12.54 12.35 -5.03
CA PHE A 123 -12.31 11.17 -5.86
C PHE A 123 -12.54 11.51 -7.34
N ILE A 124 -11.78 10.86 -8.21
CA ILE A 124 -11.88 11.00 -9.67
C ILE A 124 -11.78 9.61 -10.33
N PRO A 125 -12.37 9.43 -11.53
CA PRO A 125 -12.15 8.22 -12.31
C PRO A 125 -10.68 7.98 -12.63
N ASN A 126 -10.25 6.73 -12.54
CA ASN A 126 -8.85 6.32 -12.72
C ASN A 126 -8.54 5.98 -14.19
N TYR A 127 -8.78 6.92 -15.10
CA TYR A 127 -8.66 6.72 -16.53
C TYR A 127 -7.29 6.23 -17.00
N GLY A 128 -6.23 6.79 -16.41
CA GLY A 128 -4.87 6.60 -16.91
C GLY A 128 -4.23 5.26 -16.53
N SER A 129 -4.74 4.58 -15.53
CA SER A 129 -4.11 3.34 -15.03
C SER A 129 -5.05 2.14 -14.98
N GLN A 130 -6.36 2.35 -15.06
CA GLN A 130 -7.36 1.31 -14.89
C GLN A 130 -8.43 1.31 -15.98
N SER A 131 -8.28 2.05 -17.07
CA SER A 131 -9.19 1.99 -18.21
C SER A 131 -8.46 1.98 -19.54
N LYS A 132 -9.12 1.41 -20.55
CA LYS A 132 -8.67 1.36 -21.94
C LYS A 132 -9.83 1.66 -22.87
N MET A 133 -9.50 2.11 -24.09
CA MET A 133 -10.48 2.20 -25.18
C MET A 133 -10.52 0.87 -25.93
N ILE A 134 -11.64 0.17 -25.89
CA ILE A 134 -11.87 -1.11 -26.59
C ILE A 134 -13.06 -0.90 -27.53
N ASN A 135 -12.84 -1.04 -28.83
CA ASN A 135 -13.88 -0.86 -29.85
C ASN A 135 -14.65 0.48 -29.73
N GLY A 136 -13.94 1.56 -29.37
CA GLY A 136 -14.55 2.89 -29.23
C GLY A 136 -15.27 3.13 -27.91
N LYS A 137 -15.38 2.13 -27.02
CA LYS A 137 -15.95 2.23 -25.68
C LYS A 137 -14.83 2.25 -24.63
N ARG A 138 -14.97 3.08 -23.60
CA ARG A 138 -14.07 3.04 -22.43
C ARG A 138 -14.45 1.84 -21.55
N VAL A 139 -13.45 1.06 -21.18
CA VAL A 139 -13.62 -0.12 -20.30
C VAL A 139 -12.67 0.01 -19.14
N PHE A 140 -13.19 0.00 -17.92
CA PHE A 140 -12.39 -0.12 -16.71
C PHE A 140 -12.07 -1.58 -16.44
N HIS A 141 -10.97 -1.83 -15.75
CA HIS A 141 -10.51 -3.16 -15.38
C HIS A 141 -9.76 -3.10 -14.04
N GLY A 142 -9.68 -4.23 -13.35
CA GLY A 142 -8.92 -4.35 -12.11
C GLY A 142 -9.69 -3.98 -10.85
N ARG A 143 -10.99 -3.70 -10.96
CA ARG A 143 -11.92 -3.56 -9.83
C ARG A 143 -11.65 -2.37 -8.89
N PHE A 144 -11.03 -1.29 -9.40
CA PHE A 144 -10.86 -0.03 -8.66
C PHE A 144 -10.87 1.19 -9.62
N PRO A 145 -12.07 1.53 -10.11
CA PRO A 145 -12.26 2.58 -11.11
C PRO A 145 -12.00 3.99 -10.59
N LEU A 146 -11.94 4.18 -9.28
CA LEU A 146 -11.72 5.48 -8.67
C LEU A 146 -10.33 5.60 -8.02
N THR A 147 -9.81 6.81 -8.02
CA THR A 147 -8.60 7.20 -7.31
C THR A 147 -8.80 8.55 -6.64
N VAL A 148 -8.03 8.83 -5.61
CA VAL A 148 -8.03 10.15 -4.98
C VAL A 148 -7.39 11.19 -5.90
N ASN A 149 -7.99 12.36 -6.03
CA ASN A 149 -7.40 13.50 -6.71
C ASN A 149 -6.13 13.96 -5.97
N GLY A 150 -5.00 13.98 -6.66
CA GLY A 150 -3.69 14.24 -6.03
C GLY A 150 -3.10 13.03 -5.28
N GLY A 151 -3.66 11.84 -5.47
CA GLY A 151 -3.15 10.62 -4.85
C GLY A 151 -3.29 10.62 -3.33
N GLY A 152 -2.45 9.87 -2.64
CA GLY A 152 -2.46 9.83 -1.18
C GLY A 152 -2.11 11.15 -0.51
N ALA A 153 -1.30 11.99 -1.16
CA ALA A 153 -1.00 13.35 -0.68
C ALA A 153 -2.27 14.21 -0.68
N GLY A 154 -3.07 14.15 -1.76
CA GLY A 154 -4.36 14.84 -1.84
C GLY A 154 -5.34 14.37 -0.77
N LEU A 155 -5.41 13.06 -0.50
CA LEU A 155 -6.26 12.51 0.56
C LEU A 155 -5.91 13.08 1.94
N VAL A 156 -4.61 13.05 2.28
CA VAL A 156 -4.12 13.57 3.56
C VAL A 156 -4.38 15.08 3.68
N GLU A 157 -4.17 15.84 2.61
CA GLU A 157 -4.43 17.28 2.58
C GLU A 157 -5.92 17.60 2.79
N ASP A 158 -6.81 16.97 2.03
CA ASP A 158 -8.26 17.19 2.09
C ASP A 158 -8.82 16.86 3.48
N LEU A 159 -8.46 15.68 4.04
CA LEU A 159 -8.90 15.28 5.37
C LEU A 159 -8.28 16.14 6.48
N THR A 160 -7.03 16.61 6.33
CA THR A 160 -6.40 17.53 7.29
C THR A 160 -7.15 18.85 7.35
N LYS A 161 -7.46 19.47 6.20
CA LYS A 161 -8.24 20.71 6.13
C LYS A 161 -9.58 20.57 6.85
N THR A 162 -10.24 19.44 6.68
CA THR A 162 -11.52 19.18 7.36
C THR A 162 -11.35 18.97 8.87
N ALA A 163 -10.30 18.25 9.30
CA ALA A 163 -10.00 18.06 10.71
C ALA A 163 -9.72 19.39 11.43
N GLU A 164 -8.90 20.25 10.82
CA GLU A 164 -8.60 21.60 11.34
C GLU A 164 -9.86 22.46 11.39
N LYS A 165 -10.67 22.49 10.32
CA LYS A 165 -11.95 23.22 10.28
C LYS A 165 -12.94 22.76 11.36
N LYS A 166 -12.93 21.48 11.70
CA LYS A 166 -13.77 20.90 12.77
C LYS A 166 -13.18 21.08 14.17
N GLY A 167 -12.00 21.72 14.29
CA GLY A 167 -11.37 22.03 15.57
C GLY A 167 -10.61 20.87 16.18
N VAL A 168 -10.10 19.91 15.37
CA VAL A 168 -9.13 18.92 15.84
C VAL A 168 -7.81 19.59 16.12
N SER A 169 -7.24 19.41 17.31
CA SER A 169 -5.94 19.98 17.70
C SER A 169 -4.79 19.09 17.23
N ILE A 170 -3.99 19.52 16.26
CA ILE A 170 -2.87 18.75 15.71
C ILE A 170 -1.54 19.26 16.24
N PHE A 171 -0.73 18.36 16.83
CA PHE A 171 0.60 18.66 17.40
C PHE A 171 1.66 17.97 16.55
N TYR A 172 2.35 18.73 15.72
CA TYR A 172 3.49 18.29 14.90
C TYR A 172 4.77 18.19 15.74
N GLU A 173 5.78 17.48 15.22
CA GLU A 173 7.06 17.24 15.91
C GLU A 173 6.87 16.70 17.33
N THR A 174 5.80 15.90 17.51
CA THR A 174 5.35 15.38 18.79
C THR A 174 5.26 13.86 18.70
N ARG A 175 6.38 13.20 19.03
CA ARG A 175 6.55 11.76 18.91
C ARG A 175 6.07 11.06 20.19
N ALA A 176 5.02 10.25 20.07
CA ALA A 176 4.56 9.37 21.16
C ALA A 176 5.63 8.32 21.49
N VAL A 177 5.92 8.09 22.77
CA VAL A 177 6.99 7.18 23.22
C VAL A 177 6.54 6.12 24.23
N SER A 178 5.46 6.37 24.97
CA SER A 178 4.87 5.38 25.87
C SER A 178 3.41 5.72 26.19
N LEU A 179 2.60 4.70 26.46
CA LEU A 179 1.26 4.89 27.01
C LEU A 179 1.35 5.25 28.50
N ILE A 180 0.42 6.05 28.98
CA ILE A 180 0.17 6.25 30.41
C ILE A 180 -0.90 5.21 30.80
N TYR A 181 -0.48 4.16 31.49
CA TYR A 181 -1.32 3.03 31.86
C TYR A 181 -1.26 2.81 33.37
N ASP A 182 -2.39 2.67 34.04
CA ASP A 182 -2.51 2.52 35.50
C ASP A 182 -2.62 1.05 35.98
N GLY A 183 -2.49 0.10 35.05
CA GLY A 183 -2.69 -1.33 35.28
C GLY A 183 -4.09 -1.83 34.96
N GLN A 184 -5.05 -0.93 34.71
CA GLN A 184 -6.43 -1.26 34.34
C GLN A 184 -6.88 -0.60 33.04
N ARG A 185 -6.47 0.66 32.80
CA ARG A 185 -6.86 1.41 31.61
C ARG A 185 -5.76 2.36 31.13
N VAL A 186 -5.82 2.69 29.86
CA VAL A 186 -4.98 3.74 29.26
C VAL A 186 -5.59 5.11 29.57
N LEU A 187 -4.73 6.02 30.08
CA LEU A 187 -5.06 7.37 30.54
C LEU A 187 -4.47 8.46 29.64
N GLY A 188 -3.65 8.11 28.67
CA GLY A 188 -2.98 9.06 27.78
C GLY A 188 -1.65 8.54 27.24
N VAL A 189 -0.80 9.48 26.83
CA VAL A 189 0.48 9.21 26.16
C VAL A 189 1.55 10.15 26.67
N ARG A 190 2.78 9.63 26.87
CA ARG A 190 3.99 10.44 26.97
C ARG A 190 4.58 10.61 25.56
N ALA A 191 4.93 11.83 25.24
CA ALA A 191 5.49 12.17 23.93
C ALA A 191 6.73 13.05 24.07
N LYS A 192 7.68 12.92 23.13
CA LYS A 192 8.79 13.88 22.96
C LYS A 192 8.33 15.02 22.05
N GLN A 193 8.35 16.24 22.57
CA GLN A 193 8.08 17.46 21.83
C GLN A 193 9.25 18.43 22.02
N LYS A 194 9.91 18.83 20.94
CA LYS A 194 11.12 19.70 20.99
C LYS A 194 12.18 19.21 21.99
N GLY A 195 12.40 17.90 22.03
CA GLY A 195 13.39 17.26 22.91
C GLY A 195 12.93 17.04 24.37
N GLN A 196 11.79 17.59 24.78
CA GLN A 196 11.24 17.45 26.13
C GLN A 196 10.16 16.37 26.18
N LEU A 197 10.07 15.66 27.29
CA LEU A 197 9.00 14.72 27.56
C LEU A 197 7.77 15.48 28.08
N VAL A 198 6.64 15.30 27.39
CA VAL A 198 5.36 15.95 27.67
C VAL A 198 4.27 14.89 27.80
N GLU A 199 3.36 15.08 28.75
CA GLU A 199 2.19 14.21 28.92
C GLU A 199 0.94 14.80 28.27
N PHE A 200 0.23 13.94 27.54
CA PHE A 200 -1.09 14.20 27.00
C PHE A 200 -2.06 13.20 27.62
N HIS A 201 -3.07 13.69 28.32
CA HIS A 201 -4.09 12.87 28.95
C HIS A 201 -5.33 12.78 28.07
N ALA A 202 -5.96 11.60 28.04
CA ALA A 202 -7.17 11.36 27.28
C ALA A 202 -8.02 10.25 27.91
N LYS A 203 -9.34 10.30 27.70
CA LYS A 203 -10.25 9.21 28.09
C LYS A 203 -10.06 7.98 27.18
N SER A 204 -9.68 8.21 25.92
CA SER A 204 -9.38 7.17 24.93
C SER A 204 -8.19 7.57 24.07
N VAL A 205 -7.31 6.61 23.76
CA VAL A 205 -6.17 6.74 22.86
C VAL A 205 -6.37 5.84 21.65
N ILE A 206 -6.21 6.38 20.44
CA ILE A 206 -6.27 5.62 19.18
C ILE A 206 -4.88 5.59 18.56
N LEU A 207 -4.29 4.41 18.46
CA LEU A 207 -3.02 4.19 17.77
C LEU A 207 -3.30 4.04 16.26
N ALA A 208 -2.78 4.97 15.45
CA ALA A 208 -2.93 4.98 14.00
C ALA A 208 -1.66 5.53 13.30
N CYS A 209 -0.49 5.14 13.83
CA CYS A 209 0.83 5.66 13.49
C CYS A 209 1.68 4.71 12.63
N GLY A 210 1.04 3.83 11.87
CA GLY A 210 1.71 2.96 10.89
C GLY A 210 2.39 1.73 11.50
N GLY A 211 3.15 1.03 10.66
CA GLY A 211 3.87 -0.18 11.03
C GLY A 211 5.32 0.07 11.42
N PHE A 212 6.20 -0.87 11.01
CA PHE A 212 7.63 -0.82 11.37
C PHE A 212 8.59 -0.90 10.17
N GLU A 213 8.11 -0.63 8.96
CA GLU A 213 8.89 -0.75 7.73
C GLU A 213 10.08 0.21 7.65
N ALA A 214 10.08 1.31 8.41
CA ALA A 214 11.21 2.22 8.51
C ALA A 214 12.25 1.82 9.59
N ASN A 215 11.98 0.76 10.38
CA ASN A 215 12.87 0.28 11.43
C ASN A 215 13.70 -0.92 10.94
N PRO A 216 14.99 -0.74 10.59
CA PRO A 216 15.81 -1.82 10.05
C PRO A 216 16.01 -2.99 11.02
N GLU A 217 16.10 -2.72 12.34
CA GLU A 217 16.22 -3.76 13.36
C GLU A 217 14.96 -4.63 13.42
N TRP A 218 13.76 -4.00 13.39
CA TRP A 218 12.51 -4.74 13.39
C TRP A 218 12.27 -5.48 12.07
N ARG A 219 12.68 -4.91 10.94
CA ARG A 219 12.62 -5.63 9.66
C ARG A 219 13.46 -6.91 9.72
N THR A 220 14.71 -6.84 10.22
CA THR A 220 15.54 -8.03 10.37
C THR A 220 14.93 -9.04 11.34
N ARG A 221 14.42 -8.56 12.48
CA ARG A 221 13.83 -9.41 13.51
C ARG A 221 12.60 -10.18 13.04
N TYR A 222 11.68 -9.50 12.36
CA TYR A 222 10.38 -10.07 12.02
C TYR A 222 10.27 -10.56 10.57
N LEU A 223 10.87 -9.87 9.62
CA LEU A 223 10.82 -10.24 8.22
C LEU A 223 11.96 -11.17 7.80
N GLY A 224 13.03 -11.24 8.59
CA GLY A 224 14.19 -12.08 8.37
C GLY A 224 15.47 -11.35 7.95
N PRO A 225 16.60 -12.06 7.88
CA PRO A 225 17.90 -11.50 7.47
C PRO A 225 17.85 -10.87 6.07
N GLY A 226 18.54 -9.74 5.90
CA GLY A 226 18.62 -9.00 4.64
C GLY A 226 17.53 -7.94 4.45
N TRP A 227 16.47 -7.95 5.26
CA TRP A 227 15.41 -6.94 5.16
C TRP A 227 15.83 -5.55 5.62
N GLU A 228 16.90 -5.44 6.42
CA GLU A 228 17.53 -4.16 6.77
C GLU A 228 18.07 -3.41 5.54
N LEU A 229 18.34 -4.13 4.43
CA LEU A 229 18.87 -3.58 3.19
C LEU A 229 17.78 -3.03 2.25
N ALA A 230 16.51 -3.34 2.49
CA ALA A 230 15.41 -2.83 1.70
C ALA A 230 15.27 -1.31 1.85
N LYS A 231 15.03 -0.60 0.74
CA LYS A 231 14.64 0.80 0.77
C LYS A 231 13.19 0.94 1.25
N VAL A 232 12.86 2.07 1.85
CA VAL A 232 11.50 2.35 2.33
C VAL A 232 10.77 3.20 1.31
N ARG A 233 9.72 2.61 0.72
CA ARG A 233 8.77 3.34 -0.11
C ARG A 233 7.78 4.06 0.80
N GLY A 234 8.21 5.11 1.47
CA GLY A 234 7.36 5.80 2.44
C GLY A 234 8.14 6.68 3.40
N THR A 235 7.47 7.03 4.49
CA THR A 235 8.03 7.88 5.53
C THR A 235 9.13 7.19 6.34
N ARG A 236 10.07 7.97 6.86
CA ARG A 236 11.09 7.53 7.82
C ARG A 236 10.55 7.35 9.25
N HIS A 237 9.28 7.69 9.50
CA HIS A 237 8.71 7.78 10.84
C HIS A 237 7.95 6.53 11.30
N ASN A 238 7.70 5.54 10.44
CA ASN A 238 7.03 4.29 10.80
C ASN A 238 8.03 3.29 11.41
N LEU A 239 8.32 3.46 12.69
CA LEU A 239 9.36 2.72 13.42
C LEU A 239 8.82 1.60 14.33
N GLY A 240 7.49 1.35 14.33
CA GLY A 240 6.84 0.35 15.17
C GLY A 240 6.51 0.84 16.59
N GLU A 241 6.69 2.12 16.88
CA GLU A 241 6.53 2.66 18.23
C GLU A 241 5.13 2.47 18.80
N GLY A 242 4.08 2.66 18.00
CA GLY A 242 2.70 2.43 18.43
C GLY A 242 2.43 0.97 18.78
N ILE A 243 2.94 0.05 17.96
CA ILE A 243 2.85 -1.39 18.24
C ILE A 243 3.58 -1.71 19.54
N LYS A 244 4.83 -1.21 19.68
CA LYS A 244 5.62 -1.42 20.90
C LYS A 244 4.92 -0.91 22.15
N MET A 245 4.38 0.30 22.11
CA MET A 245 3.68 0.89 23.27
C MET A 245 2.51 0.03 23.75
N ALA A 246 1.76 -0.56 22.80
CA ALA A 246 0.65 -1.45 23.12
C ALA A 246 1.14 -2.80 23.66
N LEU A 247 2.16 -3.40 23.05
CA LEU A 247 2.75 -4.67 23.52
C LEU A 247 3.35 -4.54 24.93
N ASP A 248 3.95 -3.39 25.27
CA ASP A 248 4.54 -3.13 26.59
C ASP A 248 3.49 -3.17 27.74
N ILE A 249 2.19 -3.01 27.42
CA ILE A 249 1.09 -3.10 28.39
C ILE A 249 0.24 -4.37 28.23
N GLY A 250 0.71 -5.37 27.46
CA GLY A 250 0.08 -6.67 27.32
C GLY A 250 -0.91 -6.81 26.17
N ALA A 251 -0.91 -5.91 25.17
CA ALA A 251 -1.70 -6.08 23.98
C ALA A 251 -1.32 -7.35 23.19
N CYS A 252 -2.31 -7.97 22.54
CA CYS A 252 -2.11 -9.18 21.76
C CYS A 252 -1.47 -8.86 20.39
N PRO A 253 -0.26 -9.39 20.08
CA PRO A 253 0.31 -9.34 18.75
C PRO A 253 -0.52 -10.23 17.82
N TYR A 254 -0.78 -9.77 16.58
CA TYR A 254 -1.62 -10.51 15.65
C TYR A 254 -1.17 -10.36 14.19
N GLY A 255 -1.60 -11.30 13.34
CA GLY A 255 -1.39 -11.27 11.91
C GLY A 255 -0.07 -11.84 11.44
N ASN A 256 0.31 -11.50 10.22
CA ASN A 256 1.48 -12.04 9.52
C ASN A 256 2.74 -11.21 9.79
N TRP A 257 3.39 -11.43 10.91
CA TRP A 257 4.58 -10.67 11.35
C TRP A 257 5.78 -10.78 10.40
N SER A 258 5.90 -11.86 9.64
CA SER A 258 6.90 -12.02 8.58
C SER A 258 6.42 -11.54 7.21
N GLY A 259 5.19 -11.05 7.13
CA GLY A 259 4.57 -10.56 5.92
C GLY A 259 4.75 -9.05 5.72
N ARG A 260 4.74 -8.64 4.47
CA ARG A 260 4.96 -7.24 4.07
C ARG A 260 4.50 -7.01 2.63
N HIS A 261 4.26 -5.75 2.32
CA HIS A 261 4.11 -5.25 0.97
C HIS A 261 5.45 -4.66 0.50
N ALA A 262 6.05 -5.26 -0.52
CA ALA A 262 7.31 -4.79 -1.08
C ALA A 262 7.30 -4.85 -2.60
N VAL A 263 7.68 -3.75 -3.24
CA VAL A 263 7.56 -3.54 -4.68
C VAL A 263 8.91 -3.50 -5.38
N SER A 264 8.91 -3.74 -6.69
CA SER A 264 10.03 -3.36 -7.56
C SER A 264 10.17 -1.85 -7.57
N TRP A 265 11.27 -1.36 -7.02
CA TRP A 265 11.55 0.05 -6.73
C TRP A 265 12.75 0.53 -7.52
N GLU A 266 12.80 1.82 -7.85
CA GLU A 266 13.96 2.41 -8.54
C GLU A 266 15.28 2.07 -7.85
N ARG A 267 16.25 1.53 -8.60
CA ARG A 267 17.53 1.01 -8.07
C ARG A 267 18.29 2.05 -7.24
N HIS A 268 18.34 3.30 -7.72
CA HIS A 268 19.07 4.38 -7.08
C HIS A 268 18.18 5.38 -6.31
N ALA A 269 16.92 5.00 -6.02
CA ALA A 269 16.08 5.81 -5.16
C ALA A 269 16.73 6.05 -3.79
N PRO A 270 16.41 7.15 -3.09
CA PRO A 270 16.83 7.37 -1.70
C PRO A 270 16.38 6.24 -0.76
N GLU A 271 16.96 6.19 0.43
CA GLU A 271 16.61 5.20 1.47
C GLU A 271 15.13 5.29 1.88
N PHE A 272 14.62 6.52 1.99
CA PHE A 272 13.22 6.81 2.30
C PHE A 272 12.54 7.54 1.13
N GLY A 273 11.21 7.50 1.12
CA GLY A 273 10.42 8.23 0.15
C GLY A 273 10.65 9.74 0.23
N VAL A 274 10.67 10.40 -0.93
CA VAL A 274 10.73 11.85 -1.07
C VAL A 274 9.36 12.33 -1.51
N VAL A 275 8.78 13.27 -0.78
CA VAL A 275 7.38 13.70 -0.97
C VAL A 275 7.13 14.26 -2.36
N GLU A 276 8.07 15.06 -2.88
CA GLU A 276 7.98 15.71 -4.18
C GLU A 276 7.98 14.71 -5.36
N ASN A 277 8.55 13.51 -5.16
CA ASN A 277 8.73 12.49 -6.20
C ASN A 277 8.12 11.15 -5.82
N SER A 278 7.05 11.14 -5.03
CA SER A 278 6.48 9.92 -4.44
C SER A 278 6.02 8.86 -5.46
N HIS A 279 5.76 9.25 -6.72
CA HIS A 279 5.26 8.36 -7.76
C HIS A 279 6.30 7.93 -8.81
N ASP A 280 7.45 8.58 -8.90
CA ASP A 280 8.47 8.30 -9.94
C ASP A 280 9.22 6.97 -9.76
N PRO A 281 9.46 6.48 -8.52
CA PRO A 281 10.29 5.30 -8.32
C PRO A 281 9.62 3.93 -8.59
N TYR A 282 8.33 3.86 -8.93
CA TYR A 282 7.64 2.60 -9.24
C TYR A 282 8.12 1.98 -10.55
N ARG A 283 8.12 0.63 -10.62
CA ARG A 283 8.45 -0.12 -11.85
C ARG A 283 7.49 -1.30 -11.98
N HIS A 284 6.23 -1.01 -12.36
CA HIS A 284 5.13 -1.99 -12.35
C HIS A 284 4.76 -2.57 -13.71
N SER A 285 5.52 -2.25 -14.79
CA SER A 285 5.32 -2.87 -16.11
C SER A 285 6.08 -4.19 -16.28
N TYR A 286 6.60 -4.78 -15.20
CA TYR A 286 7.32 -6.06 -15.26
C TYR A 286 6.55 -7.21 -15.93
N PRO A 287 5.20 -7.27 -15.96
CA PRO A 287 4.50 -8.31 -16.71
C PRO A 287 4.85 -8.32 -18.20
N LEU A 288 5.25 -7.16 -18.75
CA LEU A 288 5.66 -6.99 -20.15
C LEU A 288 7.16 -7.21 -20.39
N SER A 289 7.94 -7.50 -19.33
CA SER A 289 9.40 -7.66 -19.34
C SER A 289 9.83 -9.09 -19.03
N ILE A 290 11.16 -9.26 -19.01
CA ILE A 290 11.84 -10.30 -18.23
C ILE A 290 12.66 -9.63 -17.12
N MET A 291 12.71 -10.21 -15.93
CA MET A 291 13.47 -9.70 -14.79
C MET A 291 14.78 -10.48 -14.65
N ILE A 292 15.91 -9.78 -14.77
CA ILE A 292 17.28 -10.35 -14.84
C ILE A 292 18.05 -9.96 -13.59
N ASN A 293 18.60 -10.95 -12.88
CA ASN A 293 19.46 -10.77 -11.72
C ASN A 293 20.94 -10.59 -12.10
N ALA A 294 21.83 -10.43 -11.12
CA ALA A 294 23.27 -10.25 -11.31
C ALA A 294 23.96 -11.44 -12.05
N GLU A 295 23.43 -12.66 -11.94
CA GLU A 295 23.93 -13.83 -12.67
C GLU A 295 23.49 -13.85 -14.15
N GLY A 296 22.66 -12.91 -14.57
CA GLY A 296 22.07 -12.87 -15.91
C GLY A 296 20.88 -13.82 -16.08
N LYS A 297 20.22 -14.24 -14.99
CA LYS A 297 19.12 -15.21 -14.98
C LYS A 297 17.80 -14.57 -14.62
N ARG A 298 16.71 -15.10 -15.16
CA ARG A 298 15.36 -14.87 -14.65
C ARG A 298 15.17 -15.60 -13.31
N PHE A 299 14.30 -15.09 -12.45
CA PHE A 299 14.10 -15.64 -11.09
C PHE A 299 12.63 -15.59 -10.61
N VAL A 300 11.73 -15.03 -11.41
CA VAL A 300 10.28 -14.97 -11.12
C VAL A 300 9.46 -15.26 -12.37
N ASP A 301 8.20 -15.63 -12.19
CA ASP A 301 7.17 -15.58 -13.22
C ASP A 301 6.62 -14.15 -13.32
N GLU A 302 7.13 -13.35 -14.23
CA GLU A 302 6.69 -11.96 -14.39
C GLU A 302 5.24 -11.88 -14.88
N GLY A 303 4.72 -12.95 -15.48
CA GLY A 303 3.37 -13.08 -16.02
C GLY A 303 2.42 -13.90 -15.15
N GLU A 304 2.70 -14.12 -13.88
CA GLU A 304 1.89 -14.95 -12.97
C GLU A 304 0.42 -14.48 -12.90
N ASP A 305 0.21 -13.18 -12.76
CA ASP A 305 -1.11 -12.56 -12.70
C ASP A 305 -1.00 -11.08 -13.07
N PHE A 306 -2.12 -10.38 -13.18
CA PHE A 306 -2.13 -8.92 -13.28
C PHE A 306 -1.29 -8.29 -12.18
N TYR A 307 -0.58 -7.21 -12.51
CA TYR A 307 0.30 -6.53 -11.55
C TYR A 307 -0.42 -6.16 -10.23
N ASN A 308 -1.72 -5.92 -10.26
CA ASN A 308 -2.55 -5.59 -9.08
C ASN A 308 -2.52 -6.66 -7.97
N TYR A 309 -2.20 -7.91 -8.35
CA TYR A 309 -2.15 -9.07 -7.46
C TYR A 309 -0.73 -9.60 -7.23
N THR A 310 0.29 -9.02 -7.90
CA THR A 310 1.66 -9.52 -7.80
C THR A 310 2.67 -8.46 -7.35
N TYR A 311 2.40 -7.19 -7.57
CA TYR A 311 3.37 -6.11 -7.33
C TYR A 311 3.83 -6.01 -5.87
N ALA A 312 2.97 -6.38 -4.92
CA ALA A 312 3.25 -6.29 -3.49
C ALA A 312 4.27 -7.33 -2.99
N LYS A 313 4.55 -8.37 -3.78
CA LYS A 313 5.49 -9.44 -3.41
C LYS A 313 6.81 -9.41 -4.16
N TYR A 314 6.88 -8.82 -5.37
CA TYR A 314 8.06 -8.94 -6.22
C TYR A 314 9.27 -8.12 -5.76
N GLY A 315 9.07 -7.07 -4.96
CA GLY A 315 10.18 -6.41 -4.28
C GLY A 315 10.98 -7.35 -3.38
N ALA A 316 10.28 -8.26 -2.70
CA ALA A 316 10.93 -9.29 -1.87
C ALA A 316 11.75 -10.30 -2.70
N GLU A 317 11.27 -10.66 -3.90
CA GLU A 317 12.01 -11.54 -4.79
C GLU A 317 13.28 -10.86 -5.34
N VAL A 318 13.23 -9.56 -5.60
CA VAL A 318 14.42 -8.76 -5.97
C VAL A 318 15.41 -8.69 -4.80
N LEU A 319 14.94 -8.52 -3.57
CA LEU A 319 15.80 -8.46 -2.37
C LEU A 319 16.61 -9.75 -2.17
N LYS A 320 16.07 -10.89 -2.55
CA LYS A 320 16.76 -12.21 -2.46
C LYS A 320 17.86 -12.38 -3.49
N GLN A 321 17.91 -11.53 -4.55
CA GLN A 321 18.89 -11.70 -5.61
C GLN A 321 20.28 -11.19 -5.21
N PRO A 322 21.35 -11.75 -5.78
CA PRO A 322 22.71 -11.28 -5.53
C PRO A 322 22.82 -9.77 -5.79
N GLY A 323 23.33 -9.02 -4.81
CA GLY A 323 23.43 -7.56 -4.86
C GLY A 323 22.11 -6.80 -4.61
N GLN A 324 21.02 -7.49 -4.29
CA GLN A 324 19.68 -6.93 -3.98
C GLN A 324 19.11 -6.03 -5.09
N PHE A 325 19.43 -6.37 -6.36
CA PHE A 325 18.93 -5.67 -7.53
C PHE A 325 18.54 -6.63 -8.65
N ALA A 326 17.79 -6.10 -9.60
CA ALA A 326 17.50 -6.73 -10.88
C ALA A 326 17.36 -5.68 -11.99
N TRP A 327 17.28 -6.14 -13.23
CA TRP A 327 16.94 -5.32 -14.38
C TRP A 327 15.66 -5.85 -15.04
N GLN A 328 14.71 -4.96 -15.29
CA GLN A 328 13.54 -5.24 -16.11
C GLN A 328 13.90 -4.92 -17.56
N VAL A 329 13.87 -5.92 -18.43
CA VAL A 329 14.31 -5.80 -19.84
C VAL A 329 13.11 -5.84 -20.78
N PHE A 330 13.04 -4.85 -21.65
CA PHE A 330 11.97 -4.66 -22.65
C PHE A 330 12.56 -4.49 -24.04
N ASP A 331 11.76 -4.83 -25.05
CA ASP A 331 12.07 -4.47 -26.42
C ASP A 331 11.10 -3.39 -26.98
N ALA A 332 11.31 -2.99 -28.22
CA ALA A 332 10.53 -1.92 -28.84
C ALA A 332 9.04 -2.25 -28.96
N LYS A 333 8.65 -3.53 -29.09
CA LYS A 333 7.24 -3.94 -29.29
C LYS A 333 6.33 -3.54 -28.13
N VAL A 334 6.83 -3.64 -26.90
CA VAL A 334 6.06 -3.36 -25.70
C VAL A 334 6.27 -1.95 -25.15
N ARG A 335 7.21 -1.18 -25.70
CA ARG A 335 7.53 0.19 -25.25
C ARG A 335 6.31 1.12 -25.16
N PRO A 336 5.37 1.13 -26.13
CA PRO A 336 4.18 1.97 -26.07
C PRO A 336 3.21 1.61 -24.94
N LEU A 337 3.29 0.39 -24.41
CA LEU A 337 2.42 -0.15 -23.36
C LEU A 337 2.96 0.13 -21.96
N LEU A 338 4.21 0.60 -21.84
CA LEU A 338 4.81 0.86 -20.54
C LEU A 338 4.11 2.02 -19.83
N ARG A 339 3.92 1.88 -18.54
CA ARG A 339 3.36 2.89 -17.67
C ARG A 339 4.25 4.15 -17.66
N LYS A 340 3.63 5.31 -17.32
CA LYS A 340 4.27 6.63 -17.37
C LYS A 340 5.55 6.75 -16.53
N GLU A 341 5.66 6.00 -15.41
CA GLU A 341 6.81 6.02 -14.51
C GLU A 341 8.12 5.55 -15.17
N TYR A 342 8.06 4.86 -16.33
CA TYR A 342 9.24 4.48 -17.12
C TYR A 342 9.78 5.61 -18.02
N SER A 343 9.08 6.75 -18.03
CA SER A 343 9.48 7.95 -18.79
C SER A 343 9.95 9.12 -17.91
N GLY A 344 10.03 8.91 -16.58
CA GLY A 344 10.48 9.92 -15.60
C GLY A 344 11.93 10.34 -15.79
N ARG A 345 12.32 11.45 -15.14
CA ARG A 345 13.70 11.98 -15.20
C ARG A 345 14.67 11.21 -14.32
N ASN A 346 14.22 10.69 -13.18
CA ASN A 346 15.03 9.99 -12.18
C ASN A 346 14.88 8.46 -12.34
N VAL A 347 15.23 7.96 -13.55
CA VAL A 347 15.06 6.56 -13.90
C VAL A 347 16.41 5.96 -14.25
N THR A 348 16.81 4.90 -13.54
CA THR A 348 17.95 4.07 -13.91
C THR A 348 17.60 3.28 -15.16
N LYS A 349 17.97 3.84 -16.31
CA LYS A 349 17.61 3.33 -17.63
C LYS A 349 18.82 3.24 -18.53
N ILE A 350 18.92 2.14 -19.25
CA ILE A 350 19.87 1.96 -20.36
C ILE A 350 19.12 1.60 -21.63
N LYS A 351 19.71 1.97 -22.76
CA LYS A 351 19.18 1.71 -24.11
C LYS A 351 20.29 1.24 -25.02
N ALA A 352 20.00 0.28 -25.89
CA ALA A 352 20.93 -0.30 -26.84
C ALA A 352 20.21 -0.77 -28.11
N ASN A 353 20.96 -0.90 -29.22
CA ASN A 353 20.41 -1.40 -30.49
C ASN A 353 20.67 -2.90 -30.67
N THR A 354 21.55 -3.49 -29.87
CA THR A 354 21.78 -4.95 -29.83
C THR A 354 21.66 -5.46 -28.40
N LEU A 355 21.42 -6.75 -28.24
CA LEU A 355 21.39 -7.39 -26.91
C LEU A 355 22.80 -7.47 -26.30
N GLU A 356 23.84 -7.60 -27.12
CA GLU A 356 25.22 -7.58 -26.69
C GLU A 356 25.58 -6.23 -26.08
N GLU A 357 25.26 -5.13 -26.77
CA GLU A 357 25.46 -3.77 -26.26
C GLU A 357 24.66 -3.54 -24.96
N LEU A 358 23.45 -4.04 -24.88
CA LEU A 358 22.65 -3.95 -23.66
C LEU A 358 23.31 -4.71 -22.51
N ALA A 359 23.81 -5.92 -22.78
CA ALA A 359 24.48 -6.77 -21.80
C ALA A 359 25.71 -6.10 -21.19
N GLU A 360 26.51 -5.41 -22.03
CA GLU A 360 27.71 -4.68 -21.58
C GLU A 360 27.36 -3.46 -20.70
N LYS A 361 26.20 -2.82 -20.97
CA LYS A 361 25.75 -1.64 -20.25
C LYS A 361 25.02 -1.96 -18.94
N MET A 362 24.50 -3.18 -18.78
CA MET A 362 23.81 -3.60 -17.56
C MET A 362 24.79 -3.78 -16.40
N GLU A 363 24.96 -2.72 -15.61
CA GLU A 363 25.88 -2.72 -14.47
C GLU A 363 25.57 -3.85 -13.48
N GLY A 364 26.59 -4.63 -13.14
CA GLY A 364 26.52 -5.71 -12.15
C GLY A 364 25.92 -7.01 -12.67
N VAL A 365 25.64 -7.14 -13.97
CA VAL A 365 25.05 -8.34 -14.58
C VAL A 365 26.12 -9.15 -15.35
N ASN A 366 26.05 -10.47 -15.23
CA ASN A 366 26.83 -11.38 -16.08
C ASN A 366 26.30 -11.33 -17.52
N ALA A 367 27.03 -10.64 -18.41
CA ALA A 367 26.65 -10.45 -19.81
C ALA A 367 26.43 -11.78 -20.57
N LYS A 368 27.30 -12.77 -20.38
CA LYS A 368 27.18 -14.09 -21.03
C LYS A 368 25.93 -14.83 -20.52
N GLY A 369 25.68 -14.77 -19.21
CA GLY A 369 24.49 -15.32 -18.58
C GLY A 369 23.22 -14.69 -19.14
N PHE A 370 23.17 -13.37 -19.25
CA PHE A 370 22.04 -12.63 -19.81
C PHE A 370 21.75 -13.04 -21.27
N LEU A 371 22.76 -13.03 -22.15
CA LEU A 371 22.59 -13.40 -23.55
C LEU A 371 22.10 -14.85 -23.72
N LYS A 372 22.59 -15.77 -22.86
CA LYS A 372 22.11 -17.14 -22.82
C LYS A 372 20.63 -17.17 -22.42
N THR A 373 20.26 -16.50 -21.33
CA THR A 373 18.89 -16.43 -20.81
C THR A 373 17.92 -15.88 -21.85
N VAL A 374 18.25 -14.77 -22.53
CA VAL A 374 17.36 -14.19 -23.57
C VAL A 374 17.18 -15.17 -24.73
N ARG A 375 18.23 -15.87 -25.16
CA ARG A 375 18.14 -16.86 -26.24
C ARG A 375 17.22 -18.02 -25.87
N GLU A 376 17.40 -18.59 -24.68
CA GLU A 376 16.56 -19.67 -24.16
C GLU A 376 15.11 -19.23 -23.97
N TYR A 377 14.90 -18.05 -23.41
CA TYR A 377 13.57 -17.45 -23.25
C TYR A 377 12.87 -17.24 -24.60
N ASN A 378 13.54 -16.65 -25.60
CA ASN A 378 12.96 -16.41 -26.93
C ASN A 378 12.58 -17.72 -27.64
N ALA A 379 13.35 -18.78 -27.44
CA ALA A 379 13.05 -20.10 -27.99
C ALA A 379 11.84 -20.76 -27.29
N ALA A 380 11.62 -20.47 -26.01
CA ALA A 380 10.58 -21.06 -25.18
C ALA A 380 9.21 -20.36 -25.31
N VAL A 381 9.15 -19.14 -25.88
CA VAL A 381 7.90 -18.37 -26.03
C VAL A 381 6.94 -19.10 -26.96
N LYS A 382 5.72 -19.32 -26.49
CA LYS A 382 4.61 -19.89 -27.25
C LYS A 382 4.01 -18.85 -28.21
N LYS A 383 4.36 -18.95 -29.50
CA LYS A 383 4.06 -17.92 -30.52
C LYS A 383 2.68 -18.06 -31.15
N ASP A 384 2.01 -19.20 -30.99
CA ASP A 384 0.69 -19.54 -31.50
C ASP A 384 -0.45 -18.94 -30.67
N VAL A 385 -0.16 -18.35 -29.51
CA VAL A 385 -1.12 -17.63 -28.67
C VAL A 385 -1.00 -16.14 -28.95
N GLU A 386 -2.12 -15.47 -29.22
CA GLU A 386 -2.17 -14.03 -29.47
C GLU A 386 -1.90 -13.25 -28.17
N PHE A 387 -1.06 -12.22 -28.28
CA PHE A 387 -0.78 -11.34 -27.15
C PHE A 387 -1.96 -10.42 -26.84
N ASN A 388 -2.43 -10.42 -25.58
CA ASN A 388 -3.45 -9.50 -25.10
C ASN A 388 -3.17 -9.04 -23.67
N GLU A 389 -2.73 -7.80 -23.51
CA GLU A 389 -2.42 -7.22 -22.18
C GLU A 389 -3.67 -6.99 -21.29
N GLY A 390 -4.87 -7.05 -21.85
CA GLY A 390 -6.13 -6.82 -21.14
C GLY A 390 -6.70 -8.05 -20.41
N LEU A 391 -6.15 -9.23 -20.66
CA LEU A 391 -6.57 -10.48 -20.01
C LEU A 391 -5.34 -11.35 -19.73
N ARG A 392 -5.49 -12.38 -18.91
CA ARG A 392 -4.46 -13.41 -18.78
C ARG A 392 -4.52 -14.29 -20.02
N ASP A 393 -3.64 -13.97 -20.97
CA ASP A 393 -3.73 -14.48 -22.35
C ASP A 393 -3.21 -15.93 -22.52
N GLY A 394 -2.53 -16.48 -21.49
CA GLY A 394 -1.93 -17.79 -21.58
C GLY A 394 -0.74 -17.89 -22.56
N ARG A 395 -0.28 -16.76 -23.09
CA ARG A 395 0.95 -16.69 -23.90
C ARG A 395 2.16 -16.89 -22.98
N CYS A 396 2.56 -18.13 -22.83
CA CYS A 396 3.53 -18.56 -21.85
C CYS A 396 4.87 -18.96 -22.47
N THR A 397 5.83 -19.34 -21.62
CA THR A 397 7.04 -20.05 -21.99
C THR A 397 6.93 -21.53 -21.63
N GLU A 398 7.53 -22.42 -22.45
CA GLU A 398 7.55 -23.86 -22.22
C GLU A 398 9.00 -24.36 -22.12
N GLY A 399 9.24 -25.33 -21.23
CA GLY A 399 10.53 -26.02 -21.10
C GLY A 399 11.66 -25.22 -20.43
N ILE A 400 11.34 -24.10 -19.77
CA ILE A 400 12.30 -23.31 -18.99
C ILE A 400 11.75 -22.94 -17.62
N GLU A 401 12.65 -22.75 -16.66
CA GLU A 401 12.33 -22.29 -15.32
C GLU A 401 13.06 -20.96 -15.00
N PRO A 402 12.38 -20.01 -14.35
CA PRO A 402 10.93 -20.01 -14.06
C PRO A 402 10.10 -19.87 -15.35
N THR A 403 8.94 -20.51 -15.42
CA THR A 403 7.95 -20.28 -16.48
C THR A 403 7.52 -18.81 -16.45
N LYS A 404 7.16 -18.23 -17.59
CA LYS A 404 6.37 -17.02 -17.68
C LYS A 404 4.97 -17.39 -18.14
N SER A 405 3.96 -17.26 -17.27
CA SER A 405 2.62 -17.82 -17.48
C SER A 405 1.76 -17.04 -18.48
N ASN A 406 1.94 -15.73 -18.58
CA ASN A 406 1.19 -14.85 -19.48
C ASN A 406 2.10 -13.78 -20.08
N TRP A 407 1.65 -13.17 -21.16
CA TRP A 407 2.30 -12.02 -21.84
C TRP A 407 3.74 -12.27 -22.25
N ALA A 408 4.10 -13.51 -22.54
CA ALA A 408 5.44 -13.86 -22.97
C ALA A 408 5.68 -13.40 -24.42
N ASN A 409 6.39 -12.30 -24.58
CA ASN A 409 6.86 -11.80 -25.87
C ASN A 409 8.36 -12.01 -26.00
N THR A 410 8.81 -12.38 -27.22
CA THR A 410 10.24 -12.47 -27.50
C THR A 410 10.91 -11.11 -27.34
N ILE A 411 12.16 -11.11 -26.87
CA ILE A 411 13.01 -9.91 -26.77
C ILE A 411 13.94 -9.91 -27.98
N ASP A 412 13.48 -9.39 -29.10
CA ASP A 412 14.16 -9.50 -30.40
C ASP A 412 14.07 -8.26 -31.30
N THR A 413 13.34 -7.23 -30.89
CA THR A 413 13.10 -6.01 -31.66
C THR A 413 13.76 -4.79 -31.01
N ALA A 414 14.77 -4.24 -31.69
CA ALA A 414 15.48 -3.03 -31.23
C ALA A 414 14.59 -1.78 -31.36
N PRO A 415 14.81 -0.73 -30.56
CA PRO A 415 15.79 -0.65 -29.49
C PRO A 415 15.36 -1.42 -28.25
N PHE A 416 16.36 -1.98 -27.56
CA PHE A 416 16.16 -2.63 -26.24
C PHE A 416 16.35 -1.61 -25.12
N GLU A 417 15.52 -1.73 -24.08
CA GLU A 417 15.62 -0.88 -22.88
C GLU A 417 15.67 -1.77 -21.64
N ALA A 418 16.52 -1.39 -20.66
CA ALA A 418 16.52 -2.04 -19.37
C ALA A 418 16.43 -1.00 -18.24
N PHE A 419 15.68 -1.36 -17.18
CA PHE A 419 15.42 -0.49 -16.04
C PHE A 419 15.88 -1.17 -14.76
N GLY A 420 16.77 -0.50 -14.03
CA GLY A 420 17.33 -1.02 -12.77
C GLY A 420 16.32 -0.93 -11.64
N VAL A 421 16.13 -2.04 -10.92
CA VAL A 421 15.21 -2.14 -9.78
C VAL A 421 15.87 -2.74 -8.54
N THR A 422 15.37 -2.37 -7.38
CA THR A 422 15.67 -2.95 -6.08
C THR A 422 14.37 -3.20 -5.31
N CYS A 423 14.44 -3.50 -4.01
CA CYS A 423 13.30 -3.67 -3.14
C CYS A 423 12.90 -2.35 -2.47
N GLY A 424 11.63 -1.97 -2.60
CA GLY A 424 11.01 -0.90 -1.81
C GLY A 424 9.92 -1.47 -0.91
N ILE A 425 10.16 -1.53 0.40
CA ILE A 425 9.13 -1.95 1.37
C ILE A 425 8.14 -0.80 1.60
N THR A 426 6.85 -1.12 1.58
CA THR A 426 5.78 -0.13 1.71
C THR A 426 5.11 -0.18 3.06
N PHE A 427 4.72 -1.36 3.53
CA PHE A 427 4.12 -1.56 4.85
C PHE A 427 4.23 -3.02 5.31
N THR A 428 4.04 -3.22 6.61
CA THR A 428 4.15 -4.50 7.31
C THR A 428 2.76 -5.06 7.62
N PHE A 429 2.62 -6.41 7.71
CA PHE A 429 1.32 -7.06 7.91
C PHE A 429 1.07 -7.50 9.35
N GLY A 430 2.13 -7.60 10.17
CA GLY A 430 2.01 -7.87 11.59
C GLY A 430 1.64 -6.61 12.38
N GLY A 431 0.82 -6.77 13.40
CA GLY A 431 0.36 -5.67 14.22
C GLY A 431 -0.37 -6.13 15.48
N LEU A 432 -1.40 -5.40 15.87
CA LEU A 432 -2.21 -5.63 17.06
C LEU A 432 -3.53 -6.32 16.70
N ARG A 433 -4.03 -7.14 17.62
CA ARG A 433 -5.39 -7.67 17.56
C ARG A 433 -6.38 -6.64 18.06
N ILE A 434 -7.46 -6.45 17.30
CA ILE A 434 -8.55 -5.55 17.68
C ILE A 434 -9.90 -6.26 17.65
N ASN A 435 -10.86 -5.70 18.35
CA ASN A 435 -12.26 -6.01 18.13
C ASN A 435 -12.72 -5.29 16.84
N HIS A 436 -13.19 -6.05 15.86
CA HIS A 436 -13.57 -5.54 14.53
C HIS A 436 -14.76 -4.56 14.54
N GLN A 437 -15.60 -4.59 15.59
CA GLN A 437 -16.78 -3.73 15.71
C GLN A 437 -16.48 -2.39 16.37
N THR A 438 -15.51 -2.35 17.28
CA THR A 438 -15.21 -1.16 18.10
C THR A 438 -13.84 -0.54 17.84
N GLY A 439 -12.92 -1.28 17.24
CA GLY A 439 -11.52 -0.88 17.08
C GLY A 439 -10.70 -0.98 18.37
N GLN A 440 -11.26 -1.46 19.49
CA GLN A 440 -10.53 -1.66 20.74
C GLN A 440 -9.40 -2.69 20.58
N VAL A 441 -8.23 -2.37 21.13
CA VAL A 441 -7.11 -3.31 21.21
C VAL A 441 -7.42 -4.39 22.24
N LEU A 442 -7.13 -5.64 21.90
CA LEU A 442 -7.31 -6.78 22.78
C LEU A 442 -6.00 -7.16 23.46
N ASP A 443 -6.08 -7.64 24.71
CA ASP A 443 -4.96 -8.23 25.44
C ASP A 443 -4.70 -9.69 25.05
N LEU A 444 -3.71 -10.34 25.65
CA LEU A 444 -3.38 -11.75 25.42
C LEU A 444 -4.49 -12.73 25.81
N GLY A 445 -5.44 -12.32 26.62
CA GLY A 445 -6.66 -13.08 26.98
C GLY A 445 -7.85 -12.79 26.07
N TYR A 446 -7.63 -11.96 25.04
CA TYR A 446 -8.67 -11.46 24.11
C TYR A 446 -9.71 -10.53 24.77
N ALA A 447 -9.44 -10.01 25.96
CA ALA A 447 -10.26 -8.97 26.54
C ALA A 447 -9.87 -7.58 26.02
N PRO A 448 -10.84 -6.67 25.80
CA PRO A 448 -10.52 -5.30 25.40
C PRO A 448 -9.71 -4.56 26.46
N ILE A 449 -8.63 -3.88 26.05
CA ILE A 449 -7.87 -2.98 26.92
C ILE A 449 -8.63 -1.67 27.03
N PRO A 450 -9.15 -1.29 28.23
CA PRO A 450 -9.95 -0.08 28.39
C PRO A 450 -9.17 1.18 28.00
N GLY A 451 -9.80 2.04 27.17
CA GLY A 451 -9.21 3.29 26.73
C GLY A 451 -8.20 3.16 25.58
N LEU A 452 -7.94 1.97 25.00
CA LEU A 452 -7.00 1.77 23.92
C LEU A 452 -7.67 1.22 22.65
N TYR A 453 -7.42 1.91 21.52
CA TYR A 453 -7.95 1.58 20.18
C TYR A 453 -6.80 1.57 19.17
N ALA A 454 -7.02 0.90 18.03
CA ALA A 454 -6.05 0.92 16.93
C ALA A 454 -6.74 0.88 15.56
N ALA A 455 -6.06 1.47 14.55
CA ALA A 455 -6.53 1.50 13.17
C ALA A 455 -5.39 1.61 12.16
N GLY A 456 -5.64 1.18 10.93
CA GLY A 456 -4.70 1.26 9.83
C GLY A 456 -3.68 0.12 9.83
N GLU A 457 -2.49 0.38 9.31
CA GLU A 457 -1.43 -0.61 9.16
C GLU A 457 -1.07 -1.36 10.46
N LEU A 458 -1.22 -0.70 11.58
CA LEU A 458 -0.93 -1.21 12.92
C LEU A 458 -1.88 -2.33 13.36
N VAL A 459 -2.97 -2.56 12.63
CA VAL A 459 -3.91 -3.67 12.82
C VAL A 459 -3.43 -4.88 12.03
N GLY A 460 -3.06 -5.95 12.71
CA GLY A 460 -2.69 -7.22 12.12
C GLY A 460 -3.91 -8.07 11.75
N GLY A 461 -3.72 -9.07 10.88
CA GLY A 461 -4.72 -10.08 10.57
C GLY A 461 -5.50 -9.90 9.26
N ILE A 462 -5.38 -8.74 8.60
CA ILE A 462 -6.06 -8.47 7.31
C ILE A 462 -5.25 -9.05 6.14
N PHE A 463 -3.95 -8.79 6.09
CA PHE A 463 -3.08 -9.19 4.98
C PHE A 463 -2.10 -10.27 5.40
N TYR A 464 -1.91 -11.27 4.51
CA TYR A 464 -0.98 -12.37 4.67
C TYR A 464 -0.29 -12.65 3.34
N PHE A 465 1.04 -12.77 3.34
CA PHE A 465 1.89 -13.08 2.20
C PHE A 465 1.85 -12.04 1.09
N ASN A 466 0.66 -11.59 0.71
CA ASN A 466 0.38 -10.69 -0.40
C ASN A 466 -0.83 -9.80 -0.07
N TYR A 467 -1.23 -8.96 -1.02
CA TYR A 467 -2.16 -7.88 -0.81
C TYR A 467 -2.85 -7.50 -2.14
N PRO A 468 -4.19 -7.39 -2.21
CA PRO A 468 -4.85 -6.88 -3.40
C PRO A 468 -4.73 -5.35 -3.46
N ALA A 469 -4.35 -4.81 -4.62
CA ALA A 469 -4.12 -3.38 -4.80
C ALA A 469 -5.31 -2.52 -4.36
N GLY A 470 -5.01 -1.38 -3.72
CA GLY A 470 -6.02 -0.40 -3.29
C GLY A 470 -6.67 -0.68 -1.94
N THR A 471 -6.46 -1.85 -1.33
CA THR A 471 -7.14 -2.25 -0.09
C THR A 471 -6.59 -1.55 1.16
N GLY A 472 -5.29 -1.19 1.18
CA GLY A 472 -4.66 -0.63 2.39
C GLY A 472 -5.20 0.74 2.79
N LEU A 473 -5.45 1.65 1.82
CA LEU A 473 -6.08 2.94 2.12
C LEU A 473 -7.52 2.76 2.60
N VAL A 474 -8.29 1.85 1.97
CA VAL A 474 -9.67 1.56 2.39
C VAL A 474 -9.71 0.91 3.75
N SER A 475 -8.78 0.00 4.07
CA SER A 475 -8.64 -0.56 5.42
C SER A 475 -8.40 0.55 6.46
N GLY A 476 -7.47 1.49 6.19
CA GLY A 476 -7.24 2.64 7.05
C GLY A 476 -8.48 3.51 7.25
N LEU A 477 -9.26 3.72 6.19
CA LEU A 477 -10.50 4.48 6.23
C LEU A 477 -11.57 3.78 7.08
N VAL A 478 -11.84 2.49 6.81
CA VAL A 478 -12.88 1.73 7.50
C VAL A 478 -12.57 1.57 8.99
N PHE A 479 -11.37 1.07 9.33
CA PHE A 479 -11.00 0.86 10.72
C PHE A 479 -10.70 2.16 11.46
N GLY A 480 -10.26 3.22 10.76
CA GLY A 480 -10.20 4.57 11.34
C GLY A 480 -11.56 5.05 11.81
N ARG A 481 -12.60 4.94 10.96
CA ARG A 481 -13.98 5.29 11.34
C ARG A 481 -14.47 4.45 12.51
N ILE A 482 -14.26 3.13 12.47
CA ILE A 482 -14.68 2.21 13.53
C ILE A 482 -14.02 2.60 14.86
N ALA A 483 -12.71 2.79 14.88
CA ALA A 483 -11.98 3.15 16.10
C ALA A 483 -12.39 4.53 16.64
N GLY A 484 -12.59 5.52 15.77
CA GLY A 484 -13.05 6.85 16.16
C GLY A 484 -14.45 6.83 16.77
N SER A 485 -15.41 6.15 16.13
CA SER A 485 -16.76 5.98 16.64
C SER A 485 -16.80 5.19 17.94
N GLY A 486 -16.01 4.08 18.02
CA GLY A 486 -15.95 3.21 19.20
C GLY A 486 -15.35 3.94 20.41
N ALA A 487 -14.26 4.70 20.21
CA ALA A 487 -13.67 5.51 21.27
C ALA A 487 -14.64 6.58 21.80
N ALA A 488 -15.34 7.27 20.92
CA ALA A 488 -16.31 8.28 21.29
C ALA A 488 -17.55 7.69 21.97
N ALA A 489 -18.05 6.54 21.52
CA ALA A 489 -19.17 5.84 22.13
C ALA A 489 -18.88 5.40 23.57
N ALA A 490 -17.67 4.86 23.83
CA ALA A 490 -17.25 4.46 25.17
C ALA A 490 -17.19 5.64 26.15
N ILE A 491 -16.84 6.85 25.68
CA ILE A 491 -16.82 8.07 26.51
C ILE A 491 -18.23 8.52 26.91
N LYS A 492 -19.21 8.35 26.01
CA LYS A 492 -20.59 8.75 26.26
C LYS A 492 -21.36 7.75 27.14
N ALA A 493 -20.90 6.51 27.21
CA ALA A 493 -21.51 5.45 28.00
C ALA A 493 -21.03 5.42 29.47
N GLY A 494 -19.89 6.03 29.78
CA GLY A 494 -19.29 6.09 31.15
C GLY A 494 -19.12 7.48 31.66
#